data_4105bf5363a5f7ad342807b367933334
#
_entry.id   4105bf5363a5f7ad342807b367933334
#
_cell.length_a   1.000
_cell.length_b   1.000
_cell.length_c   1.000
_cell.angle_alpha   90.00
_cell.angle_beta   90.00
_cell.angle_gamma   90.00
#
_symmetry.space_group_name_H-M   'P 1'
#
loop_
_entity.id
_entity.type
_entity.pdbx_description
1 polymer ?
#
loop_
_entity_poly.entity_id
_entity_poly.type
_entity_poly.pdbx_seq_one_letter_code
_entity_poly.pdbx_strand_id
1 'polypeptide(L)'
;LKSVTAMVKAIDMIEGVDVVVSFRSTQDNNSGRGRSGSYPIMLIAYDSRKDSLVKVKTLWKYLRVNGTTPEGLCYEAVMDEMVEGMKDRESYFLNFSDGMPMFGNDDVDYHSTEALDHTRKMVKELRSRGIKVMSYYIGDSYNSDRYMGDFKRMYGKDSEFVDVTSVTAISRTM
;
A
#
# COMPACT_ATOMS: atom_id res chain seq x y z
N LEU A 1 5.66 -8.88 5.93
CA LEU A 1 4.74 -10.03 5.87
C LEU A 1 4.33 -10.53 7.25
N LYS A 2 5.25 -10.81 8.18
CA LYS A 2 4.92 -11.28 9.54
C LYS A 2 3.97 -10.30 10.28
N SER A 3 4.24 -9.01 10.18
CA SER A 3 3.42 -7.95 10.79
C SER A 3 2.00 -7.93 10.21
N VAL A 4 1.87 -8.01 8.89
CA VAL A 4 0.56 -8.08 8.23
C VAL A 4 -0.23 -9.31 8.66
N THR A 5 0.42 -10.49 8.85
CA THR A 5 -0.28 -11.67 9.39
C THR A 5 -0.75 -11.45 10.81
N ALA A 6 0.07 -10.86 11.64
CA ALA A 6 -0.28 -10.62 13.03
C ALA A 6 -1.50 -9.68 13.11
N MET A 7 -1.49 -8.60 12.30
CA MET A 7 -2.63 -7.69 12.17
C MET A 7 -3.90 -8.41 11.71
N VAL A 8 -3.82 -9.13 10.59
CA VAL A 8 -4.98 -9.84 10.04
C VAL A 8 -5.55 -10.81 11.05
N LYS A 9 -4.70 -11.56 11.78
CA LYS A 9 -5.16 -12.44 12.85
C LYS A 9 -5.82 -11.70 14.01
N ALA A 10 -5.26 -10.56 14.41
CA ALA A 10 -5.83 -9.78 15.50
C ALA A 10 -7.20 -9.20 15.12
N ILE A 11 -7.32 -8.70 13.89
CA ILE A 11 -8.57 -8.11 13.39
C ILE A 11 -9.63 -9.18 13.12
N ASP A 12 -9.24 -10.35 12.60
CA ASP A 12 -10.15 -11.50 12.38
C ASP A 12 -10.82 -12.02 13.67
N MET A 13 -10.27 -11.65 14.84
CA MET A 13 -10.87 -11.95 16.14
C MET A 13 -11.89 -10.90 16.60
N ILE A 14 -12.03 -9.79 15.87
CA ILE A 14 -12.94 -8.69 16.23
C ILE A 14 -14.22 -8.82 15.41
N GLU A 15 -15.34 -9.04 16.10
CA GLU A 15 -16.63 -9.13 15.45
C GLU A 15 -17.03 -7.80 14.79
N GLY A 16 -17.55 -7.88 13.57
CA GLY A 16 -18.01 -6.72 12.81
C GLY A 16 -16.92 -5.94 12.07
N VAL A 17 -15.68 -6.41 12.08
CA VAL A 17 -14.56 -5.82 11.32
C VAL A 17 -14.18 -6.69 10.13
N ASP A 18 -14.25 -6.12 8.93
CA ASP A 18 -13.75 -6.75 7.72
C ASP A 18 -12.37 -6.22 7.35
N VAL A 19 -11.52 -7.09 6.82
CA VAL A 19 -10.15 -6.76 6.39
C VAL A 19 -9.90 -7.20 4.97
N VAL A 20 -9.39 -6.28 4.16
CA VAL A 20 -8.84 -6.60 2.84
C VAL A 20 -7.35 -6.27 2.82
N VAL A 21 -6.52 -7.24 2.48
CA VAL A 21 -5.07 -7.05 2.30
C VAL A 21 -4.74 -7.06 0.83
N SER A 22 -4.11 -6.00 0.37
CA SER A 22 -3.62 -5.87 -0.99
C SER A 22 -2.13 -5.60 -1.03
N PHE A 23 -1.49 -6.05 -2.10
CA PHE A 23 -0.11 -5.74 -2.45
C PHE A 23 -0.08 -5.05 -3.80
N ARG A 24 0.68 -3.98 -3.88
CA ARG A 24 0.94 -3.27 -5.13
C ARG A 24 2.34 -3.57 -5.64
N SER A 25 2.47 -3.63 -6.94
CA SER A 25 3.73 -3.89 -7.63
C SER A 25 3.60 -3.50 -9.10
N THR A 26 4.63 -3.77 -9.86
CA THR A 26 4.58 -3.74 -11.32
C THR A 26 4.80 -5.13 -11.87
N GLN A 27 4.08 -5.46 -12.92
CA GLN A 27 4.35 -6.65 -13.72
C GLN A 27 5.22 -6.25 -14.90
N ASP A 28 6.40 -6.82 -14.98
CA ASP A 28 7.26 -6.66 -16.15
C ASP A 28 6.91 -7.75 -17.17
N ASN A 29 6.51 -7.34 -18.34
CA ASN A 29 6.37 -8.26 -19.46
C ASN A 29 7.76 -8.51 -20.02
N ASN A 30 8.34 -9.66 -19.68
CA ASN A 30 9.74 -10.02 -19.94
C ASN A 30 9.95 -10.37 -21.44
N SER A 31 9.56 -9.46 -22.33
CA SER A 31 9.73 -9.61 -23.78
C SER A 31 11.14 -9.26 -24.27
N GLY A 32 12.10 -9.09 -23.36
CA GLY A 32 13.50 -8.88 -23.69
C GLY A 32 13.85 -7.52 -24.35
N ARG A 33 12.90 -6.62 -24.45
CA ARG A 33 13.06 -5.30 -25.11
C ARG A 33 12.60 -4.16 -24.21
N GLY A 34 13.34 -3.94 -23.11
CA GLY A 34 13.12 -2.77 -22.27
C GLY A 34 11.85 -2.81 -21.42
N ARG A 35 11.36 -1.63 -21.01
CA ARG A 35 10.16 -1.46 -20.16
C ARG A 35 8.85 -1.62 -20.91
N SER A 36 8.89 -1.93 -22.20
CA SER A 36 7.72 -2.12 -23.04
C SER A 36 6.83 -3.21 -22.49
N GLY A 37 5.58 -2.86 -22.19
CA GLY A 37 4.58 -3.79 -21.65
C GLY A 37 4.55 -3.96 -20.14
N SER A 38 5.32 -3.16 -19.36
CA SER A 38 5.14 -3.10 -17.91
C SER A 38 3.83 -2.41 -17.55
N TYR A 39 3.13 -2.90 -16.54
CA TYR A 39 1.90 -2.29 -16.03
C TYR A 39 1.80 -2.39 -14.51
N PRO A 40 1.14 -1.42 -13.86
CA PRO A 40 0.89 -1.49 -12.43
C PRO A 40 -0.12 -2.59 -12.11
N ILE A 41 0.10 -3.27 -10.99
CA ILE A 41 -0.81 -4.30 -10.48
C ILE A 41 -1.17 -4.04 -9.02
N MET A 42 -2.42 -4.37 -8.70
CA MET A 42 -2.90 -4.48 -7.33
C MET A 42 -3.41 -5.91 -7.10
N LEU A 43 -2.73 -6.66 -6.26
CA LEU A 43 -3.12 -8.01 -5.90
C LEU A 43 -3.93 -7.99 -4.60
N ILE A 44 -5.19 -8.39 -4.64
CA ILE A 44 -5.98 -8.66 -3.44
C ILE A 44 -5.56 -10.04 -2.91
N ALA A 45 -4.75 -10.01 -1.87
CA ALA A 45 -4.16 -11.23 -1.29
C ALA A 45 -5.06 -11.90 -0.26
N TYR A 46 -5.93 -11.13 0.39
CA TYR A 46 -6.87 -11.63 1.40
C TYR A 46 -8.08 -10.71 1.50
N ASP A 47 -9.25 -11.31 1.62
CA ASP A 47 -10.50 -10.63 1.93
C ASP A 47 -11.22 -11.47 3.01
N SER A 48 -11.33 -10.96 4.23
CA SER A 48 -11.91 -11.69 5.37
C SER A 48 -13.34 -12.19 5.12
N ARG A 49 -14.07 -11.54 4.21
CA ARG A 49 -15.44 -11.91 3.84
C ARG A 49 -15.51 -13.17 2.96
N LYS A 50 -14.39 -13.57 2.32
CA LYS A 50 -14.33 -14.63 1.31
C LYS A 50 -13.28 -15.68 1.60
N ASP A 51 -12.22 -15.31 2.32
CA ASP A 51 -11.01 -16.09 2.44
C ASP A 51 -10.78 -16.58 3.88
N SER A 52 -10.16 -17.74 4.01
CA SER A 52 -9.64 -18.20 5.29
C SER A 52 -8.22 -17.71 5.55
N LEU A 53 -7.82 -17.58 6.82
CA LEU A 53 -6.45 -17.24 7.20
C LEU A 53 -5.39 -18.22 6.66
N VAL A 54 -5.78 -19.44 6.33
CA VAL A 54 -4.88 -20.44 5.71
C VAL A 54 -4.45 -19.98 4.33
N LYS A 55 -5.33 -19.35 3.56
CA LYS A 55 -5.02 -18.79 2.23
C LYS A 55 -3.88 -17.77 2.31
N VAL A 56 -3.92 -16.86 3.28
CA VAL A 56 -2.87 -15.84 3.47
C VAL A 56 -1.51 -16.50 3.65
N LYS A 57 -1.41 -17.49 4.52
CA LYS A 57 -0.14 -18.20 4.77
C LYS A 57 0.37 -18.94 3.52
N THR A 58 -0.53 -19.44 2.71
CA THR A 58 -0.19 -20.20 1.49
C THR A 58 0.31 -19.26 0.39
N LEU A 59 -0.33 -18.11 0.21
CA LEU A 59 0.05 -17.14 -0.81
C LEU A 59 1.42 -16.48 -0.55
N TRP A 60 1.81 -16.31 0.70
CA TRP A 60 3.02 -15.56 1.05
C TRP A 60 4.32 -16.15 0.56
N LYS A 61 4.42 -17.45 0.42
CA LYS A 61 5.60 -18.10 -0.16
C LYS A 61 5.78 -17.75 -1.66
N TYR A 62 4.72 -17.28 -2.33
CA TYR A 62 4.76 -16.88 -3.74
C TYR A 62 4.96 -15.39 -3.95
N LEU A 63 4.77 -14.57 -2.90
CA LEU A 63 5.03 -13.15 -3.00
C LEU A 63 6.52 -12.89 -3.20
N ARG A 64 6.83 -12.13 -4.22
CA ARG A 64 8.18 -11.64 -4.51
C ARG A 64 8.15 -10.13 -4.51
N VAL A 65 9.15 -9.52 -3.90
CA VAL A 65 9.41 -8.09 -4.05
C VAL A 65 10.00 -7.91 -5.43
N ASN A 66 9.29 -7.23 -6.30
CA ASN A 66 9.71 -6.97 -7.68
C ASN A 66 9.08 -5.69 -8.19
N GLY A 67 9.75 -5.05 -9.17
CA GLY A 67 9.25 -3.87 -9.84
C GLY A 67 9.34 -2.59 -9.01
N THR A 68 8.53 -1.63 -9.41
CA THR A 68 8.42 -0.31 -8.80
C THR A 68 7.10 -0.15 -8.05
N THR A 69 6.93 0.97 -7.35
CA THR A 69 5.76 1.22 -6.52
C THR A 69 4.87 2.30 -7.14
N PRO A 70 3.89 1.96 -8.00
CA PRO A 70 2.99 2.93 -8.65
C PRO A 70 1.83 3.35 -7.73
N GLU A 71 2.13 3.95 -6.57
CA GLU A 71 1.15 4.16 -5.49
C GLU A 71 -0.13 4.86 -5.95
N GLY A 72 -0.02 6.09 -6.46
CA GLY A 72 -1.17 6.88 -6.85
C GLY A 72 -2.00 6.22 -7.96
N LEU A 73 -1.34 5.57 -8.93
CA LEU A 73 -2.03 4.83 -10.01
C LEU A 73 -2.81 3.64 -9.46
N CYS A 74 -2.24 2.91 -8.48
CA CYS A 74 -2.94 1.82 -7.83
C CYS A 74 -4.14 2.31 -7.00
N TYR A 75 -4.01 3.46 -6.32
CA TYR A 75 -5.13 4.02 -5.54
C TYR A 75 -6.27 4.48 -6.45
N GLU A 76 -5.95 5.13 -7.56
CA GLU A 76 -6.94 5.53 -8.55
C GLU A 76 -7.72 4.32 -9.09
N ALA A 77 -7.01 3.24 -9.43
CA ALA A 77 -7.61 2.06 -10.03
C ALA A 77 -8.59 1.32 -9.09
N VAL A 78 -8.39 1.36 -7.77
CA VAL A 78 -9.24 0.64 -6.79
C VAL A 78 -10.15 1.55 -5.98
N MET A 79 -10.15 2.85 -6.25
CA MET A 79 -10.84 3.84 -5.43
C MET A 79 -12.34 3.58 -5.31
N ASP A 80 -13.00 3.28 -6.41
CA ASP A 80 -14.44 3.06 -6.40
C ASP A 80 -14.82 1.78 -5.64
N GLU A 81 -14.02 0.72 -5.75
CA GLU A 81 -14.20 -0.51 -4.98
C GLU A 81 -14.01 -0.28 -3.48
N MET A 82 -13.03 0.54 -3.10
CA MET A 82 -12.80 0.92 -1.71
C MET A 82 -13.98 1.71 -1.14
N VAL A 83 -14.53 2.64 -1.91
CA VAL A 83 -15.67 3.47 -1.51
C VAL A 83 -16.96 2.65 -1.43
N GLU A 84 -17.20 1.73 -2.36
CA GLU A 84 -18.39 0.88 -2.32
C GLU A 84 -18.42 -0.01 -1.08
N GLY A 85 -17.26 -0.45 -0.61
CA GLY A 85 -17.14 -1.25 0.62
C GLY A 85 -17.49 -0.49 1.90
N MET A 86 -17.67 0.84 1.84
CA MET A 86 -17.88 1.71 3.02
C MET A 86 -19.33 1.93 3.41
N LYS A 87 -20.30 1.51 2.61
CA LYS A 87 -21.71 1.80 2.91
C LYS A 87 -22.07 1.37 4.33
N ASP A 88 -22.42 2.36 5.14
CA ASP A 88 -22.83 2.21 6.56
C ASP A 88 -21.73 1.73 7.54
N ARG A 89 -20.44 1.88 7.16
CA ARG A 89 -19.31 1.48 8.01
C ARG A 89 -18.20 2.52 8.02
N GLU A 90 -17.44 2.58 9.12
CA GLU A 90 -16.17 3.31 9.13
C GLU A 90 -15.12 2.53 8.34
N SER A 91 -14.40 3.23 7.44
CA SER A 91 -13.36 2.63 6.63
C SER A 91 -11.99 3.24 6.90
N TYR A 92 -11.03 2.36 7.03
CA TYR A 92 -9.63 2.70 7.28
C TYR A 92 -8.78 2.17 6.15
N PHE A 93 -7.94 3.01 5.60
CA PHE A 93 -6.90 2.62 4.65
C PHE A 93 -5.54 2.71 5.33
N LEU A 94 -4.94 1.55 5.62
CA LEU A 94 -3.61 1.47 6.20
C LEU A 94 -2.60 1.22 5.09
N ASN A 95 -1.74 2.19 4.84
CA ASN A 95 -0.69 2.09 3.85
C ASN A 95 0.66 1.88 4.50
N PHE A 96 1.41 0.92 3.97
CA PHE A 96 2.81 0.68 4.31
C PHE A 96 3.65 0.83 3.04
N SER A 97 4.60 1.76 3.04
CA SER A 97 5.45 2.04 1.88
C SER A 97 6.87 2.31 2.31
N ASP A 98 7.81 1.88 1.52
CA ASP A 98 9.26 2.03 1.73
C ASP A 98 9.87 3.16 0.89
N GLY A 99 9.05 3.93 0.15
CA GLY A 99 9.67 4.95 -0.66
C GLY A 99 8.79 5.78 -1.56
N MET A 100 9.42 6.20 -2.61
CA MET A 100 8.88 7.12 -3.59
C MET A 100 8.02 6.39 -4.62
N PRO A 101 6.87 6.94 -4.97
CA PRO A 101 6.05 6.40 -6.05
C PRO A 101 6.82 6.50 -7.37
N MET A 102 6.90 5.37 -8.06
CA MET A 102 7.59 5.31 -9.35
C MET A 102 6.98 4.23 -10.23
N PHE A 103 6.80 4.57 -11.50
CA PHE A 103 6.42 3.64 -12.55
C PHE A 103 6.88 4.19 -13.91
N GLY A 104 7.23 3.33 -14.84
CA GLY A 104 7.52 3.72 -16.21
C GLY A 104 7.39 2.55 -17.18
N ASN A 105 6.80 2.86 -18.33
CA ASN A 105 6.78 2.01 -19.52
C ASN A 105 6.98 2.89 -20.75
N ASP A 106 6.68 2.38 -21.94
CA ASP A 106 6.88 3.15 -23.18
C ASP A 106 5.92 4.35 -23.32
N ASP A 107 4.77 4.29 -22.64
CA ASP A 107 3.69 5.30 -22.74
C ASP A 107 3.64 6.23 -21.53
N VAL A 108 4.13 5.78 -20.37
CA VAL A 108 3.99 6.48 -19.08
C VAL A 108 5.33 6.61 -18.39
N ASP A 109 5.66 7.82 -18.00
CA ASP A 109 6.82 8.16 -17.16
C ASP A 109 6.34 8.81 -15.87
N TYR A 110 6.08 7.98 -14.85
CA TYR A 110 5.48 8.36 -13.58
C TYR A 110 6.51 8.32 -12.47
N HIS A 111 7.09 9.47 -12.13
CA HIS A 111 8.12 9.59 -11.10
C HIS A 111 8.22 11.01 -10.52
N SER A 112 9.09 11.20 -9.54
CA SER A 112 9.44 12.51 -8.96
C SER A 112 8.21 13.30 -8.50
N THR A 113 8.18 14.60 -8.74
CA THR A 113 7.13 15.51 -8.28
C THR A 113 5.74 15.15 -8.82
N GLU A 114 5.64 14.71 -10.05
CA GLU A 114 4.37 14.31 -10.67
C GLU A 114 3.75 13.13 -9.92
N ALA A 115 4.53 12.09 -9.67
CA ALA A 115 4.07 10.92 -8.94
C ALA A 115 3.69 11.25 -7.48
N LEU A 116 4.45 12.12 -6.82
CA LEU A 116 4.15 12.62 -5.48
C LEU A 116 2.82 13.38 -5.43
N ASP A 117 2.62 14.33 -6.35
CA ASP A 117 1.44 15.17 -6.38
C ASP A 117 0.19 14.36 -6.79
N HIS A 118 0.33 13.42 -7.71
CA HIS A 118 -0.73 12.50 -8.05
C HIS A 118 -1.11 11.62 -6.86
N THR A 119 -0.14 10.98 -6.19
CA THR A 119 -0.40 10.19 -4.98
C THR A 119 -1.10 11.03 -3.91
N ARG A 120 -0.63 12.27 -3.68
CA ARG A 120 -1.28 13.22 -2.76
C ARG A 120 -2.73 13.52 -3.14
N LYS A 121 -2.99 13.70 -4.43
CA LYS A 121 -4.36 13.92 -4.95
C LYS A 121 -5.25 12.72 -4.63
N MET A 122 -4.79 11.51 -4.87
CA MET A 122 -5.55 10.29 -4.58
C MET A 122 -5.81 10.11 -3.08
N VAL A 123 -4.83 10.40 -2.23
CA VAL A 123 -5.00 10.37 -0.76
C VAL A 123 -6.04 11.39 -0.30
N LYS A 124 -6.04 12.60 -0.87
CA LYS A 124 -7.07 13.60 -0.58
C LYS A 124 -8.45 13.14 -1.03
N GLU A 125 -8.54 12.52 -2.19
CA GLU A 125 -9.79 11.97 -2.71
C GLU A 125 -10.34 10.88 -1.81
N LEU A 126 -9.52 9.92 -1.37
CA LEU A 126 -9.91 8.91 -0.39
C LEU A 126 -10.49 9.55 0.89
N ARG A 127 -9.81 10.56 1.42
CA ARG A 127 -10.27 11.29 2.62
C ARG A 127 -11.58 12.06 2.38
N SER A 128 -11.72 12.70 1.22
CA SER A 128 -12.95 13.43 0.87
C SER A 128 -14.17 12.53 0.79
N ARG A 129 -13.94 11.26 0.44
CA ARG A 129 -14.97 10.21 0.42
C ARG A 129 -15.20 9.55 1.78
N GLY A 130 -14.55 10.03 2.85
CA GLY A 130 -14.76 9.57 4.22
C GLY A 130 -13.84 8.44 4.70
N ILE A 131 -12.86 8.02 3.88
CA ILE A 131 -11.88 6.99 4.28
C ILE A 131 -10.81 7.61 5.17
N LYS A 132 -10.57 7.02 6.33
CA LYS A 132 -9.49 7.42 7.25
C LYS A 132 -8.17 6.81 6.76
N VAL A 133 -7.28 7.65 6.23
CA VAL A 133 -5.99 7.21 5.67
C VAL A 133 -4.89 7.34 6.72
N MET A 134 -4.30 6.22 7.08
CA MET A 134 -3.13 6.10 7.96
C MET A 134 -1.97 5.54 7.15
N SER A 135 -0.83 6.22 7.15
CA SER A 135 0.30 5.84 6.31
C SER A 135 1.59 5.74 7.11
N TYR A 136 2.27 4.64 6.90
CA TYR A 136 3.49 4.27 7.60
C TYR A 136 4.64 4.15 6.61
N TYR A 137 5.66 5.00 6.78
CA TYR A 137 6.90 4.86 6.06
C TYR A 137 7.74 3.74 6.67
N ILE A 138 8.09 2.75 5.86
CA ILE A 138 8.90 1.61 6.26
C ILE A 138 10.30 1.80 5.70
N GLY A 139 11.27 2.08 6.54
CA GLY A 139 12.64 2.31 6.09
C GLY A 139 13.65 2.00 7.18
N ASP A 140 14.92 2.10 6.81
CA ASP A 140 15.99 2.15 7.79
C ASP A 140 16.20 3.59 8.29
N SER A 141 16.71 3.73 9.50
CA SER A 141 16.95 5.04 10.12
C SER A 141 17.96 5.92 9.36
N TYR A 142 18.80 5.32 8.53
CA TYR A 142 19.87 6.02 7.81
C TYR A 142 19.34 6.90 6.68
N ASN A 143 18.26 6.50 6.01
CA ASN A 143 17.66 7.22 4.88
C ASN A 143 16.32 7.88 5.22
N SER A 144 15.83 7.73 6.47
CA SER A 144 14.49 8.19 6.86
C SER A 144 14.26 9.68 6.65
N ASP A 145 15.22 10.52 7.00
CA ASP A 145 15.07 11.99 6.94
C ASP A 145 14.91 12.48 5.50
N ARG A 146 15.60 11.86 4.56
CA ARG A 146 15.55 12.24 3.16
C ARG A 146 14.17 11.97 2.53
N TYR A 147 13.59 10.82 2.80
CA TYR A 147 12.35 10.39 2.16
C TYR A 147 11.09 10.74 2.98
N MET A 148 11.25 11.00 4.27
CA MET A 148 10.12 11.34 5.13
C MET A 148 9.44 12.67 4.73
N GLY A 149 10.20 13.62 4.21
CA GLY A 149 9.64 14.89 3.69
C GLY A 149 8.65 14.67 2.55
N ASP A 150 9.05 13.87 1.57
CA ASP A 150 8.23 13.52 0.42
C ASP A 150 7.07 12.62 0.82
N PHE A 151 7.29 11.69 1.74
CA PHE A 151 6.23 10.84 2.29
C PHE A 151 5.15 11.69 3.00
N LYS A 152 5.55 12.64 3.84
CA LYS A 152 4.63 13.60 4.48
C LYS A 152 3.91 14.51 3.48
N ARG A 153 4.56 14.83 2.35
CA ARG A 153 3.93 15.57 1.26
C ARG A 153 2.77 14.80 0.64
N MET A 154 2.92 13.49 0.46
CA MET A 154 1.87 12.61 -0.09
C MET A 154 0.75 12.37 0.91
N TYR A 155 1.08 11.96 2.13
CA TYR A 155 0.14 11.39 3.09
C TYR A 155 -0.29 12.35 4.20
N GLY A 156 0.43 13.47 4.38
CA GLY A 156 0.14 14.46 5.40
C GLY A 156 1.02 14.33 6.65
N LYS A 157 0.77 15.24 7.59
CA LYS A 157 1.61 15.38 8.80
C LYS A 157 1.49 14.20 9.76
N ASP A 158 0.36 13.50 9.72
CA ASP A 158 0.03 12.36 10.58
C ASP A 158 0.62 11.03 10.10
N SER A 159 1.41 11.06 9.01
CA SER A 159 2.14 9.88 8.57
C SER A 159 3.29 9.57 9.51
N GLU A 160 3.46 8.30 9.83
CA GLU A 160 4.43 7.83 10.81
C GLU A 160 5.58 7.07 10.15
N PHE A 161 6.73 7.10 10.82
CA PHE A 161 7.89 6.28 10.47
C PHE A 161 7.90 4.99 11.28
N VAL A 162 8.08 3.87 10.60
CA VAL A 162 8.24 2.56 11.23
C VAL A 162 9.62 2.02 10.91
N ASP A 163 10.46 1.95 11.92
CA ASP A 163 11.77 1.33 11.81
C ASP A 163 11.63 -0.20 11.75
N VAL A 164 11.86 -0.77 10.56
CA VAL A 164 11.75 -2.23 10.33
C VAL A 164 12.86 -3.04 10.99
N THR A 165 13.92 -2.39 11.44
CA THR A 165 15.00 -3.06 12.18
C THR A 165 14.60 -3.36 13.62
N SER A 166 13.56 -2.67 14.13
CA SER A 166 13.03 -2.84 15.48
C SER A 166 11.66 -3.52 15.49
N VAL A 167 11.62 -4.80 15.85
CA VAL A 167 10.36 -5.55 16.02
C VAL A 167 9.46 -4.89 17.08
N THR A 168 10.07 -4.26 18.10
CA THR A 168 9.37 -3.57 19.18
C THR A 168 8.73 -2.25 18.70
N ALA A 169 9.37 -1.56 17.76
CA ALA A 169 8.79 -0.34 17.16
C ALA A 169 7.52 -0.70 16.37
N ILE A 170 7.58 -1.75 15.55
CA ILE A 170 6.41 -2.21 14.76
C ILE A 170 5.21 -2.53 15.65
N SER A 171 5.44 -3.21 16.79
CA SER A 171 4.34 -3.59 17.70
C SER A 171 3.75 -2.43 18.52
N ARG A 172 4.44 -1.29 18.62
CA ARG A 172 3.95 -0.10 19.33
C ARG A 172 3.21 0.88 18.44
N THR A 173 3.48 0.84 17.14
CA THR A 173 2.90 1.76 16.15
C THR A 173 1.56 1.23 15.61
N MET A 174 1.26 -0.03 15.83
CA MET A 174 -0.02 -0.69 15.51
C MET A 174 -0.92 -0.78 16.74
#